data_b11f07162bf9f4e984f99868ad60ca51
#
_entry.id   b11f07162bf9f4e984f99868ad60ca51
#
_cell.length_a   1.000
_cell.length_b   1.000
_cell.length_c   1.000
_cell.angle_alpha   90.00
_cell.angle_beta   90.00
_cell.angle_gamma   90.00
#
_symmetry.space_group_name_H-M   'P 1'
#
loop_
_entity.id
_entity.type
_entity.pdbx_description
1 polymer ?
#
loop_
_entity_poly.entity_id
_entity_poly.type
_entity_poly.pdbx_seq_one_letter_code
_entity_poly.pdbx_strand_id
1 'polypeptide(L)'
;MIKIENLFYSPVKSISFEESESLNVLTDRGIESDRIFAFVQNLDSNSIKNLIENPKSRKLNNFITLKNTPELNKYNFTYIKDKLILKKQDEIIISINPFFENEKKLLCDKINHIIIKNNKLDFLMDEKNPFFDTMPDNSISLVNKKSVTDFSTKILSDIEFERFRANIYIDGLAAWEERDWIGKTININNINF
;
A
#
# COMPACT_ATOMS: atom_id res chain seq x y z
N MET A 1 23.75 8.74 14.29
CA MET A 1 23.11 9.52 13.18
C MET A 1 21.94 8.70 12.68
N ILE A 2 20.76 9.30 12.57
CA ILE A 2 19.56 8.64 12.03
C ILE A 2 19.74 8.46 10.53
N LYS A 3 19.37 7.27 10.03
CA LYS A 3 19.46 6.92 8.61
C LYS A 3 18.12 6.35 8.13
N ILE A 4 17.75 6.67 6.91
CA ILE A 4 16.75 5.91 6.18
C ILE A 4 17.43 4.65 5.64
N GLU A 5 16.89 3.49 5.99
CA GLU A 5 17.43 2.20 5.58
C GLU A 5 16.67 1.61 4.39
N ASN A 6 15.34 1.72 4.40
CA ASN A 6 14.51 1.23 3.32
C ASN A 6 13.33 2.17 3.09
N LEU A 7 12.93 2.28 1.85
CA LEU A 7 11.77 3.02 1.38
C LEU A 7 10.83 2.07 0.62
N PHE A 8 9.54 2.14 0.93
CA PHE A 8 8.53 1.30 0.29
C PHE A 8 7.30 2.08 -0.12
N TYR A 9 6.64 1.62 -1.17
CA TYR A 9 5.31 2.06 -1.56
C TYR A 9 4.46 0.87 -2.00
N SER A 10 3.16 1.05 -2.03
CA SER A 10 2.20 0.01 -2.38
C SER A 10 1.24 0.52 -3.44
N PRO A 11 1.47 0.36 -4.74
CA PRO A 11 0.58 0.92 -5.75
C PRO A 11 -0.85 0.38 -5.65
N VAL A 12 -1.01 -0.89 -5.30
CA VAL A 12 -2.32 -1.51 -5.09
C VAL A 12 -2.54 -1.80 -3.61
N LYS A 13 -3.66 -1.30 -3.08
CA LYS A 13 -4.07 -1.52 -1.69
C LYS A 13 -3.91 -2.99 -1.29
N SER A 14 -3.19 -3.25 -0.22
CA SER A 14 -2.96 -4.56 0.43
C SER A 14 -2.18 -5.61 -0.36
N ILE A 15 -1.93 -5.45 -1.65
CA ILE A 15 -1.28 -6.50 -2.47
C ILE A 15 0.19 -6.19 -2.73
N SER A 16 0.54 -4.92 -2.81
CA SER A 16 1.89 -4.52 -3.17
C SER A 16 2.69 -4.09 -1.95
N PHE A 17 3.99 -4.28 -2.01
CA PHE A 17 4.96 -3.71 -1.09
C PHE A 17 6.30 -3.68 -1.81
N GLU A 18 6.53 -2.61 -2.57
CA GLU A 18 7.70 -2.45 -3.44
C GLU A 18 8.76 -1.60 -2.77
N GLU A 19 9.97 -2.11 -2.72
CA GLU A 19 11.14 -1.33 -2.31
C GLU A 19 11.54 -0.35 -3.40
N SER A 20 11.98 0.84 -3.01
CA SER A 20 12.40 1.90 -3.91
C SER A 20 13.63 2.63 -3.38
N GLU A 21 14.51 3.08 -4.26
CA GLU A 21 15.66 3.90 -3.89
C GLU A 21 15.24 5.32 -3.49
N SER A 22 14.10 5.79 -3.97
CA SER A 22 13.55 7.12 -3.67
C SER A 22 12.04 7.12 -3.72
N LEU A 23 11.42 8.01 -2.95
CA LEU A 23 9.97 8.26 -2.98
C LEU A 23 9.72 9.74 -3.27
N ASN A 24 8.86 10.02 -4.24
CA ASN A 24 8.37 11.38 -4.47
C ASN A 24 7.22 11.66 -3.52
N VAL A 25 7.32 12.76 -2.76
CA VAL A 25 6.26 13.21 -1.86
C VAL A 25 5.54 14.38 -2.51
N LEU A 26 4.22 14.25 -2.64
CA LEU A 26 3.35 15.24 -3.21
C LEU A 26 2.57 15.94 -2.11
N THR A 27 2.53 17.28 -2.15
CA THR A 27 1.73 18.08 -1.21
C THR A 27 0.27 17.61 -1.21
N ASP A 28 -0.30 17.41 -0.03
CA ASP A 28 -1.68 16.98 0.20
C ASP A 28 -2.07 15.62 -0.42
N ARG A 29 -1.09 14.87 -0.94
CA ARG A 29 -1.34 13.53 -1.56
C ARG A 29 -0.50 12.40 -0.98
N GLY A 30 0.54 12.73 -0.21
CA GLY A 30 1.47 11.73 0.32
C GLY A 30 2.48 11.24 -0.71
N ILE A 31 2.78 9.95 -0.73
CA ILE A 31 3.73 9.35 -1.66
C ILE A 31 3.07 9.14 -3.02
N GLU A 32 3.76 9.58 -4.07
CA GLU A 32 3.32 9.38 -5.45
C GLU A 32 3.12 7.89 -5.76
N SER A 33 1.98 7.58 -6.39
CA SER A 33 1.58 6.21 -6.75
C SER A 33 1.35 5.24 -5.59
N ASP A 34 1.39 5.71 -4.33
CA ASP A 34 1.09 4.85 -3.18
C ASP A 34 -0.43 4.67 -3.02
N ARG A 35 -0.89 3.42 -3.05
CA ARG A 35 -2.30 2.99 -2.85
C ARG A 35 -3.31 3.68 -3.78
N ILE A 36 -2.89 4.07 -4.98
CA ILE A 36 -3.77 4.68 -5.98
C ILE A 36 -4.73 3.67 -6.64
N PHE A 37 -4.50 2.38 -6.45
CA PHE A 37 -5.32 1.30 -6.95
C PHE A 37 -5.91 0.45 -5.83
N ALA A 38 -7.11 -0.10 -6.06
CA ALA A 38 -7.74 -1.05 -5.16
C ALA A 38 -8.67 -2.01 -5.90
N PHE A 39 -8.81 -3.23 -5.37
CA PHE A 39 -9.85 -4.17 -5.79
C PHE A 39 -11.05 -4.10 -4.86
N VAL A 40 -12.24 -4.14 -5.44
CA VAL A 40 -13.50 -4.31 -4.72
C VAL A 40 -14.23 -5.54 -5.27
N GLN A 41 -15.11 -6.13 -4.45
CA GLN A 41 -15.84 -7.32 -4.85
C GLN A 41 -17.33 -7.19 -4.56
N ASN A 42 -18.14 -7.74 -5.46
CA ASN A 42 -19.60 -7.88 -5.31
C ASN A 42 -20.33 -6.56 -5.04
N LEU A 43 -19.81 -5.45 -5.56
CA LEU A 43 -20.45 -4.14 -5.48
C LEU A 43 -21.27 -3.86 -6.75
N ASP A 44 -22.35 -3.11 -6.59
CA ASP A 44 -23.09 -2.52 -7.69
C ASP A 44 -22.43 -1.23 -8.19
N SER A 45 -22.82 -0.77 -9.38
CA SER A 45 -22.23 0.41 -10.02
C SER A 45 -22.41 1.70 -9.22
N ASN A 46 -23.51 1.84 -8.47
CA ASN A 46 -23.76 3.03 -7.64
C ASN A 46 -22.83 3.05 -6.43
N SER A 47 -22.63 1.89 -5.79
CA SER A 47 -21.67 1.72 -4.69
C SER A 47 -20.25 2.02 -5.14
N ILE A 48 -19.84 1.52 -6.30
CA ILE A 48 -18.52 1.80 -6.89
C ILE A 48 -18.35 3.30 -7.15
N LYS A 49 -19.33 3.93 -7.79
CA LYS A 49 -19.32 5.37 -8.05
C LYS A 49 -19.18 6.17 -6.76
N ASN A 50 -19.94 5.81 -5.72
CA ASN A 50 -19.87 6.47 -4.43
C ASN A 50 -18.47 6.34 -3.77
N LEU A 51 -17.78 5.19 -3.91
CA LEU A 51 -16.42 5.03 -3.38
C LEU A 51 -15.41 5.97 -4.05
N ILE A 52 -15.60 6.31 -5.30
CA ILE A 52 -14.72 7.24 -6.03
C ILE A 52 -15.09 8.69 -5.70
N GLU A 53 -16.38 9.06 -5.78
CA GLU A 53 -16.84 10.44 -5.60
C GLU A 53 -16.79 10.90 -4.14
N ASN A 54 -16.90 9.98 -3.18
CA ASN A 54 -16.91 10.25 -1.74
C ASN A 54 -15.83 9.46 -0.98
N PRO A 55 -14.55 9.83 -1.06
CA PRO A 55 -13.45 9.09 -0.42
C PRO A 55 -13.66 8.82 1.08
N LYS A 56 -14.31 9.75 1.80
CA LYS A 56 -14.65 9.61 3.23
C LYS A 56 -15.67 8.50 3.51
N SER A 57 -16.40 8.02 2.50
CA SER A 57 -17.34 6.90 2.64
C SER A 57 -16.65 5.52 2.58
N ARG A 58 -15.38 5.49 2.20
CA ARG A 58 -14.60 4.26 2.05
C ARG A 58 -14.44 3.55 3.40
N LYS A 59 -14.78 2.27 3.43
CA LYS A 59 -14.61 1.41 4.61
C LYS A 59 -13.74 0.22 4.22
N LEU A 60 -12.98 -0.31 5.18
CA LEU A 60 -12.10 -1.46 4.95
C LEU A 60 -12.82 -2.64 4.26
N ASN A 61 -14.06 -2.90 4.67
CA ASN A 61 -14.87 -4.00 4.13
C ASN A 61 -15.31 -3.83 2.67
N ASN A 62 -15.15 -2.65 2.09
CA ASN A 62 -15.41 -2.43 0.67
C ASN A 62 -14.33 -3.06 -0.22
N PHE A 63 -13.14 -3.28 0.33
CA PHE A 63 -11.94 -3.64 -0.44
C PHE A 63 -11.50 -5.07 -0.17
N ILE A 64 -10.84 -5.64 -1.17
CA ILE A 64 -10.05 -6.85 -1.00
C ILE A 64 -8.74 -6.47 -0.31
N THR A 65 -8.46 -7.15 0.80
CA THR A 65 -7.29 -6.85 1.65
C THR A 65 -6.63 -8.14 2.13
N LEU A 66 -5.40 -8.06 2.61
CA LEU A 66 -4.71 -9.20 3.24
C LEU A 66 -5.48 -9.77 4.43
N LYS A 67 -6.33 -8.96 5.10
CA LYS A 67 -7.13 -9.41 6.23
C LYS A 67 -8.24 -10.37 5.82
N ASN A 68 -8.89 -10.12 4.67
CA ASN A 68 -10.00 -10.96 4.18
C ASN A 68 -9.56 -11.95 3.09
N THR A 69 -8.36 -11.79 2.53
CA THR A 69 -7.79 -12.62 1.47
C THR A 69 -6.28 -12.77 1.67
N PRO A 70 -5.85 -13.60 2.65
CA PRO A 70 -4.42 -13.73 3.00
C PRO A 70 -3.54 -14.24 1.86
N GLU A 71 -4.10 -14.95 0.89
CA GLU A 71 -3.42 -15.48 -0.29
C GLU A 71 -2.77 -14.39 -1.16
N LEU A 72 -3.23 -13.14 -1.02
CA LEU A 72 -2.67 -11.98 -1.72
C LEU A 72 -1.20 -11.74 -1.39
N ASN A 73 -0.71 -12.19 -0.22
CA ASN A 73 0.68 -12.01 0.19
C ASN A 73 1.69 -12.73 -0.71
N LYS A 74 1.24 -13.65 -1.56
CA LYS A 74 2.07 -14.37 -2.54
C LYS A 74 2.32 -13.57 -3.82
N TYR A 75 1.66 -12.44 -3.97
CA TYR A 75 1.65 -11.64 -5.18
C TYR A 75 2.09 -10.21 -4.88
N ASN A 76 2.71 -9.58 -5.86
CA ASN A 76 3.13 -8.20 -5.76
C ASN A 76 2.80 -7.42 -7.04
N PHE A 77 2.49 -6.14 -6.90
CA PHE A 77 2.28 -5.23 -8.01
C PHE A 77 3.37 -4.19 -8.07
N THR A 78 3.98 -4.05 -9.23
CA THR A 78 4.87 -2.94 -9.55
C THR A 78 4.15 -2.00 -10.52
N TYR A 79 4.23 -0.69 -10.29
CA TYR A 79 3.66 0.32 -11.20
C TYR A 79 4.76 1.20 -11.76
N ILE A 80 5.03 1.09 -13.04
CA ILE A 80 6.12 1.81 -13.73
C ILE A 80 5.66 2.23 -15.11
N LYS A 81 5.81 3.52 -15.45
CA LYS A 81 5.53 4.07 -16.79
C LYS A 81 4.16 3.62 -17.32
N ASP A 82 3.12 3.88 -16.54
CA ASP A 82 1.72 3.54 -16.84
C ASP A 82 1.45 2.04 -17.05
N LYS A 83 2.36 1.19 -16.61
CA LYS A 83 2.16 -0.26 -16.61
C LYS A 83 2.05 -0.77 -15.18
N LEU A 84 0.95 -1.45 -14.91
CA LEU A 84 0.74 -2.20 -13.68
C LEU A 84 1.04 -3.66 -13.94
N ILE A 85 2.05 -4.19 -13.26
CA ILE A 85 2.58 -5.54 -13.46
C ILE A 85 2.33 -6.36 -12.21
N LEU A 86 1.53 -7.42 -12.34
CA LEU A 86 1.34 -8.41 -11.27
C LEU A 86 2.41 -9.49 -11.40
N LYS A 87 3.08 -9.74 -10.28
CA LYS A 87 4.11 -10.79 -10.17
C LYS A 87 3.75 -11.78 -9.07
N LYS A 88 4.27 -12.99 -9.20
CA LYS A 88 4.38 -13.97 -8.13
C LYS A 88 5.84 -14.38 -8.06
N GLN A 89 6.53 -13.98 -7.00
CA GLN A 89 8.00 -14.00 -6.98
C GLN A 89 8.54 -13.22 -8.21
N ASP A 90 9.40 -13.80 -9.03
CA ASP A 90 9.99 -13.17 -10.21
C ASP A 90 9.15 -13.40 -11.49
N GLU A 91 8.10 -14.22 -11.43
CA GLU A 91 7.25 -14.53 -12.59
C GLU A 91 6.22 -13.44 -12.81
N ILE A 92 6.20 -12.87 -14.02
CA ILE A 92 5.16 -11.93 -14.46
C ILE A 92 3.90 -12.71 -14.79
N ILE A 93 2.83 -12.46 -14.05
CA ILE A 93 1.51 -13.09 -14.28
C ILE A 93 0.71 -12.34 -15.33
N ILE A 94 0.71 -11.02 -15.25
CA ILE A 94 0.04 -10.13 -16.20
C ILE A 94 0.64 -8.72 -16.10
N SER A 95 0.63 -8.00 -17.22
CA SER A 95 0.98 -6.58 -17.30
C SER A 95 -0.14 -5.86 -18.04
N ILE A 96 -0.65 -4.78 -17.46
CA ILE A 96 -1.72 -3.97 -18.02
C ILE A 96 -1.40 -2.49 -17.98
N ASN A 97 -2.09 -1.73 -18.83
CA ASN A 97 -2.21 -0.30 -18.67
C ASN A 97 -3.54 0.01 -17.96
N PRO A 98 -3.52 0.51 -16.70
CA PRO A 98 -4.72 0.69 -15.88
C PRO A 98 -5.63 1.83 -16.35
N PHE A 99 -5.26 2.57 -17.38
CA PHE A 99 -6.12 3.60 -17.99
C PHE A 99 -7.14 3.03 -18.99
N PHE A 100 -6.98 1.77 -19.42
CA PHE A 100 -7.89 1.10 -20.37
C PHE A 100 -8.84 0.14 -19.65
N GLU A 101 -10.15 0.34 -19.82
CA GLU A 101 -11.18 -0.46 -19.14
C GLU A 101 -11.15 -1.96 -19.52
N ASN A 102 -10.83 -2.26 -20.78
CA ASN A 102 -10.67 -3.65 -21.23
C ASN A 102 -9.50 -4.36 -20.54
N GLU A 103 -8.41 -3.64 -20.24
CA GLU A 103 -7.25 -4.19 -19.55
C GLU A 103 -7.50 -4.33 -18.04
N LYS A 104 -8.22 -3.39 -17.42
CA LYS A 104 -8.70 -3.54 -16.03
C LYS A 104 -9.56 -4.80 -15.88
N LYS A 105 -10.47 -5.03 -16.85
CA LYS A 105 -11.31 -6.23 -16.85
C LYS A 105 -10.46 -7.50 -16.95
N LEU A 106 -9.47 -7.51 -17.85
CA LEU A 106 -8.54 -8.64 -18.00
C LEU A 106 -7.79 -8.94 -16.69
N LEU A 107 -7.36 -7.90 -15.97
CA LEU A 107 -6.74 -8.01 -14.66
C LEU A 107 -7.71 -8.60 -13.64
N CYS A 108 -8.94 -8.10 -13.57
CA CYS A 108 -9.97 -8.63 -12.67
C CYS A 108 -10.26 -10.10 -12.93
N ASP A 109 -10.41 -10.50 -14.19
CA ASP A 109 -10.64 -11.89 -14.58
C ASP A 109 -9.45 -12.77 -14.15
N LYS A 110 -8.22 -12.30 -14.35
CA LYS A 110 -7.00 -13.02 -13.93
C LYS A 110 -6.93 -13.18 -12.41
N ILE A 111 -7.13 -12.11 -11.64
CA ILE A 111 -7.14 -12.16 -10.17
C ILE A 111 -8.26 -13.05 -9.65
N ASN A 112 -9.44 -12.98 -10.25
CA ASN A 112 -10.56 -13.83 -9.88
C ASN A 112 -10.23 -15.32 -10.10
N HIS A 113 -9.58 -15.64 -11.21
CA HIS A 113 -9.19 -17.02 -11.51
C HIS A 113 -8.15 -17.58 -10.52
N ILE A 114 -7.13 -16.78 -10.16
CA ILE A 114 -5.97 -17.26 -9.37
C ILE A 114 -6.14 -17.12 -7.85
N ILE A 115 -6.94 -16.18 -7.36
CA ILE A 115 -7.00 -15.84 -5.95
C ILE A 115 -8.43 -15.91 -5.39
N ILE A 116 -9.35 -15.15 -5.95
CA ILE A 116 -10.64 -14.85 -5.32
C ILE A 116 -11.68 -15.94 -5.57
N LYS A 117 -11.68 -16.53 -6.74
CA LYS A 117 -12.60 -17.59 -7.21
C LYS A 117 -14.10 -17.25 -7.11
N ASN A 118 -14.70 -17.00 -8.28
CA ASN A 118 -16.16 -16.84 -8.46
C ASN A 118 -16.81 -15.60 -7.86
N ASN A 119 -16.10 -14.49 -7.74
CA ASN A 119 -16.68 -13.21 -7.35
C ASN A 119 -16.66 -12.20 -8.51
N LYS A 120 -17.61 -11.28 -8.52
CA LYS A 120 -17.50 -10.10 -9.39
C LYS A 120 -16.45 -9.17 -8.82
N LEU A 121 -15.37 -8.92 -9.56
CA LEU A 121 -14.32 -7.99 -9.21
C LEU A 121 -14.40 -6.74 -10.06
N ASP A 122 -14.12 -5.60 -9.42
CA ASP A 122 -13.89 -4.34 -10.08
C ASP A 122 -12.56 -3.76 -9.59
N PHE A 123 -11.82 -3.11 -10.49
CA PHE A 123 -10.52 -2.50 -10.22
C PHE A 123 -10.65 -0.98 -10.28
N LEU A 124 -10.39 -0.34 -9.16
CA LEU A 124 -10.55 1.09 -8.98
C LEU A 124 -9.20 1.81 -9.04
N MET A 125 -9.23 3.04 -9.53
CA MET A 125 -8.10 3.95 -9.58
C MET A 125 -8.52 5.33 -9.06
N ASP A 126 -7.74 5.89 -8.13
CA ASP A 126 -7.91 7.26 -7.65
C ASP A 126 -6.53 7.84 -7.27
N GLU A 127 -5.97 8.64 -8.16
CA GLU A 127 -4.67 9.28 -7.93
C GLU A 127 -4.74 10.46 -6.97
N LYS A 128 -5.93 11.06 -6.83
CA LYS A 128 -6.12 12.23 -5.96
C LYS A 128 -6.35 11.83 -4.52
N ASN A 129 -7.10 10.75 -4.31
CA ASN A 129 -7.46 10.25 -3.00
C ASN A 129 -7.09 8.77 -2.89
N PRO A 130 -5.85 8.43 -2.54
CA PRO A 130 -5.39 7.05 -2.41
C PRO A 130 -6.26 6.22 -1.45
N PHE A 131 -6.25 4.90 -1.62
CA PHE A 131 -7.11 3.98 -0.87
C PHE A 131 -6.50 3.57 0.47
N PHE A 132 -6.33 4.52 1.41
CA PHE A 132 -5.89 4.22 2.77
C PHE A 132 -6.99 3.55 3.61
N ASP A 133 -6.61 2.83 4.66
CA ASP A 133 -7.54 2.02 5.47
C ASP A 133 -8.34 2.83 6.49
N THR A 134 -7.67 3.72 7.21
CA THR A 134 -8.22 4.32 8.42
C THR A 134 -8.02 5.83 8.50
N MET A 135 -7.16 6.36 7.67
CA MET A 135 -6.82 7.79 7.67
C MET A 135 -7.03 8.33 6.27
N PRO A 136 -8.05 9.17 6.04
CA PRO A 136 -8.24 9.80 4.74
C PRO A 136 -7.16 10.85 4.40
N ASP A 137 -6.22 11.09 5.32
CA ASP A 137 -5.31 12.22 5.29
C ASP A 137 -3.93 11.88 4.70
N ASN A 138 -3.85 10.96 3.74
CA ASN A 138 -2.64 10.70 2.95
C ASN A 138 -1.35 10.52 3.79
N SER A 139 -1.47 9.76 4.88
CA SER A 139 -0.40 9.58 5.86
C SER A 139 0.78 8.81 5.29
N ILE A 140 1.98 9.24 5.63
CA ILE A 140 3.22 8.50 5.39
C ILE A 140 3.62 7.81 6.69
N SER A 141 3.83 6.51 6.63
CA SER A 141 4.18 5.71 7.79
C SER A 141 5.68 5.54 7.95
N LEU A 142 6.16 5.65 9.20
CA LEU A 142 7.56 5.51 9.55
C LEU A 142 7.71 4.47 10.67
N VAL A 143 8.73 3.62 10.56
CA VAL A 143 9.05 2.60 11.56
C VAL A 143 10.55 2.62 11.88
N ASN A 144 10.88 2.60 13.17
CA ASN A 144 12.23 2.43 13.67
C ASN A 144 12.55 0.93 13.80
N LYS A 145 13.55 0.44 13.06
CA LYS A 145 13.96 -0.97 13.08
C LYS A 145 14.37 -1.45 14.48
N LYS A 146 14.97 -0.59 15.32
CA LYS A 146 15.30 -0.94 16.70
C LYS A 146 14.06 -1.21 17.55
N SER A 147 12.97 -0.48 17.31
CA SER A 147 11.69 -0.73 17.98
C SER A 147 11.08 -2.08 17.56
N VAL A 148 11.24 -2.48 16.30
CA VAL A 148 10.82 -3.81 15.82
C VAL A 148 11.65 -4.90 16.50
N THR A 149 12.96 -4.74 16.58
CA THR A 149 13.86 -5.69 17.24
C THR A 149 13.53 -5.84 18.73
N ASP A 150 13.31 -4.74 19.43
CA ASP A 150 12.92 -4.77 20.85
C ASP A 150 11.55 -5.45 21.04
N PHE A 151 10.60 -5.16 20.16
CA PHE A 151 9.29 -5.82 20.17
C PHE A 151 9.41 -7.33 19.93
N SER A 152 10.17 -7.75 18.91
CA SER A 152 10.43 -9.17 18.62
C SER A 152 11.00 -9.89 19.83
N THR A 153 11.97 -9.27 20.52
CA THR A 153 12.58 -9.81 21.74
C THR A 153 11.55 -9.99 22.85
N LYS A 154 10.68 -8.99 23.06
CA LYS A 154 9.66 -9.02 24.14
C LYS A 154 8.60 -10.07 23.93
N ILE A 155 8.23 -10.36 22.70
CA ILE A 155 7.22 -11.39 22.39
C ILE A 155 7.83 -12.78 22.12
N LEU A 156 9.16 -12.91 22.21
CA LEU A 156 9.91 -14.15 21.94
C LEU A 156 9.60 -14.74 20.56
N SER A 157 9.42 -13.88 19.56
CA SER A 157 9.12 -14.27 18.18
C SER A 157 9.90 -13.38 17.21
N ASP A 158 10.51 -13.98 16.22
CA ASP A 158 11.17 -13.23 15.15
C ASP A 158 10.12 -12.56 14.26
N ILE A 159 10.23 -11.25 14.10
CA ILE A 159 9.32 -10.43 13.29
C ILE A 159 10.11 -9.67 12.25
N GLU A 160 9.83 -9.98 10.99
CA GLU A 160 10.31 -9.19 9.86
C GLU A 160 9.68 -7.80 9.89
N PHE A 161 10.49 -6.76 9.69
CA PHE A 161 9.99 -5.37 9.77
C PHE A 161 8.99 -5.07 8.65
N GLU A 162 9.05 -5.74 7.51
CA GLU A 162 8.12 -5.61 6.39
C GLU A 162 6.67 -5.91 6.77
N ARG A 163 6.43 -6.66 7.84
CA ARG A 163 5.07 -6.90 8.35
C ARG A 163 4.30 -5.64 8.67
N PHE A 164 5.00 -4.59 9.08
CA PHE A 164 4.38 -3.29 9.41
C PHE A 164 3.97 -2.51 8.16
N ARG A 165 4.51 -2.87 7.00
CA ARG A 165 4.18 -2.26 5.70
C ARG A 165 4.30 -0.74 5.72
N ALA A 166 5.32 -0.24 6.41
CA ALA A 166 5.59 1.20 6.50
C ALA A 166 6.29 1.71 5.24
N ASN A 167 6.09 2.98 4.94
CA ASN A 167 6.73 3.61 3.79
C ASN A 167 8.22 3.89 4.05
N ILE A 168 8.58 4.25 5.27
CA ILE A 168 9.94 4.63 5.66
C ILE A 168 10.40 3.76 6.82
N TYR A 169 11.54 3.12 6.66
CA TYR A 169 12.23 2.43 7.74
C TYR A 169 13.52 3.16 8.08
N ILE A 170 13.70 3.46 9.37
CA ILE A 170 14.87 4.16 9.87
C ILE A 170 15.66 3.29 10.85
N ASP A 171 16.95 3.58 10.97
CA ASP A 171 17.84 3.09 12.02
C ASP A 171 18.66 4.25 12.60
N GLY A 172 19.39 3.99 13.70
CA GLY A 172 20.24 4.97 14.37
C GLY A 172 19.58 5.70 15.53
N LEU A 173 18.35 5.29 15.91
CA LEU A 173 17.65 5.70 17.14
C LEU A 173 17.65 4.55 18.16
N ALA A 174 17.50 4.87 19.45
CA ALA A 174 17.12 3.89 20.44
C ALA A 174 15.70 3.35 20.16
N ALA A 175 15.40 2.14 20.66
CA ALA A 175 14.07 1.59 20.51
C ALA A 175 13.02 2.50 21.17
N TRP A 176 11.96 2.79 20.44
CA TRP A 176 10.81 3.60 20.84
C TRP A 176 11.08 5.12 20.97
N GLU A 177 12.27 5.60 20.68
CA GLU A 177 12.63 7.02 20.73
C GLU A 177 11.81 7.84 19.69
N GLU A 178 11.39 7.23 18.59
CA GLU A 178 10.49 7.87 17.61
C GLU A 178 9.15 8.32 18.20
N ARG A 179 8.73 7.79 19.35
CA ARG A 179 7.52 8.23 20.05
C ARG A 179 7.62 9.66 20.59
N ASP A 180 8.83 10.14 20.84
CA ASP A 180 9.08 11.50 21.28
C ASP A 180 8.83 12.52 20.15
N TRP A 181 8.61 12.06 18.93
CA TRP A 181 8.30 12.89 17.77
C TRP A 181 6.81 13.21 17.64
N ILE A 182 5.95 12.56 18.41
CA ILE A 182 4.51 12.81 18.36
C ILE A 182 4.20 14.29 18.59
N GLY A 183 3.50 14.91 17.63
CA GLY A 183 3.17 16.34 17.65
C GLY A 183 4.33 17.28 17.29
N LYS A 184 5.44 16.73 16.79
CA LYS A 184 6.58 17.52 16.29
C LYS A 184 6.68 17.42 14.78
N THR A 185 7.19 18.46 14.16
CA THR A 185 7.58 18.45 12.74
C THR A 185 8.90 17.71 12.57
N ILE A 186 8.93 16.75 11.67
CA ILE A 186 10.12 16.00 11.28
C ILE A 186 10.57 16.51 9.91
N ASN A 187 11.86 16.82 9.77
CA ASN A 187 12.45 17.20 8.50
C ASN A 187 13.27 16.04 7.91
N ILE A 188 12.94 15.63 6.70
CA ILE A 188 13.68 14.63 5.92
C ILE A 188 13.96 15.22 4.55
N ASN A 189 15.23 15.40 4.19
CA ASN A 189 15.65 15.97 2.91
C ASN A 189 14.90 17.27 2.52
N ASN A 190 14.78 18.21 3.48
CA ASN A 190 14.08 19.48 3.32
C ASN A 190 12.55 19.36 3.13
N ILE A 191 11.95 18.21 3.36
CA ILE A 191 10.51 18.03 3.42
C ILE A 191 10.10 17.95 4.89
N ASN A 192 9.09 18.73 5.26
CA ASN A 192 8.52 18.73 6.60
C ASN A 192 7.30 17.78 6.64
N PHE A 193 7.29 16.94 7.67
CA PHE A 193 6.23 15.96 7.95
C PHE A 193 5.59 16.25 9.31
#